data_46711ae596a3309c1924658a838ded54
#
_entry.id   46711ae596a3309c1924658a838ded54
#
_cell.length_a   1.000
_cell.length_b   1.000
_cell.length_c   1.000
_cell.angle_alpha   90.00
_cell.angle_beta   90.00
_cell.angle_gamma   90.00
#
_symmetry.space_group_name_H-M   'P 1'
#
loop_
_entity.id
_entity.type
_entity.pdbx_description
1 polymer ?
#
loop_
_entity_poly.entity_id
_entity_poly.type
_entity_poly.pdbx_seq_one_letter_code
_entity_poly.pdbx_strand_id
1 'polypeptide(L)'
;MNRELITKSASYLKEKFQETPQVGLILGSGLGVLADEIENAVTVPYSEIPEFPVSTVEGHAGQLVFGTLQGVTVVAMQGRFHFYEGYDMQKVTFPVRVMKELGVVTVVVTNAAGGVNTSFEPGDLMLISDHINFMGTNPLIGPNDSEMGVRFPDMSTSYTVELREMAKQVAADLNIKVQEGVYVGMTGPVYETPAEIRMLRTLGGDAVGMSTVPEVIVARHAGMKVLGISCISNMAAGILDQPLHHDEVIETTERVKANFLALVKAIVKQMKG
;
A
#
# COMPACT_ATOMS: atom_id res chain seq x y z
N MET A 1 17.63 -0.77 11.51
CA MET A 1 17.26 -2.03 10.79
C MET A 1 18.54 -2.75 10.38
N ASN A 2 18.61 -4.08 10.50
CA ASN A 2 19.81 -4.85 10.14
C ASN A 2 19.73 -5.32 8.68
N ARG A 3 20.70 -4.91 7.86
CA ARG A 3 20.81 -5.27 6.43
C ARG A 3 21.02 -6.77 6.20
N GLU A 4 21.74 -7.45 7.08
CA GLU A 4 21.95 -8.90 6.99
C GLU A 4 20.65 -9.68 7.00
N LEU A 5 19.65 -9.22 7.81
CA LEU A 5 18.34 -9.84 7.87
C LEU A 5 17.57 -9.65 6.56
N ILE A 6 17.69 -8.48 5.92
CA ILE A 6 17.08 -8.19 4.62
C ILE A 6 17.68 -9.11 3.56
N THR A 7 19.01 -9.18 3.51
CA THR A 7 19.72 -10.05 2.55
C THR A 7 19.39 -11.52 2.75
N LYS A 8 19.27 -11.99 4.01
CA LYS A 8 18.85 -13.36 4.34
C LYS A 8 17.47 -13.70 3.77
N SER A 9 16.49 -12.82 3.99
CA SER A 9 15.13 -12.98 3.45
C SER A 9 15.13 -12.96 1.92
N ALA A 10 15.82 -11.98 1.33
CA ALA A 10 15.89 -11.86 -0.12
C ALA A 10 16.58 -13.06 -0.79
N SER A 11 17.65 -13.58 -0.20
CA SER A 11 18.34 -14.77 -0.70
C SER A 11 17.43 -15.99 -0.70
N TYR A 12 16.72 -16.23 0.41
CA TYR A 12 15.71 -17.29 0.50
C TYR A 12 14.66 -17.19 -0.60
N LEU A 13 14.14 -15.97 -0.85
CA LEU A 13 13.13 -15.74 -1.87
C LEU A 13 13.69 -15.92 -3.30
N LYS A 14 14.95 -15.52 -3.56
CA LYS A 14 15.61 -15.74 -4.86
C LYS A 14 15.80 -17.22 -5.19
N GLU A 15 15.91 -18.10 -4.20
CA GLU A 15 15.90 -19.55 -4.40
C GLU A 15 14.53 -20.09 -4.85
N LYS A 16 13.45 -19.45 -4.39
CA LYS A 16 12.06 -19.83 -4.73
C LYS A 16 11.61 -19.27 -6.07
N PHE A 17 12.07 -18.07 -6.42
CA PHE A 17 11.71 -17.36 -7.64
C PHE A 17 12.95 -16.67 -8.23
N GLN A 18 13.36 -17.10 -9.42
CA GLN A 18 14.64 -16.69 -10.02
C GLN A 18 14.56 -15.43 -10.87
N GLU A 19 13.35 -15.05 -11.31
CA GLU A 19 13.15 -13.81 -12.06
C GLU A 19 13.22 -12.59 -11.12
N THR A 20 13.68 -11.46 -11.66
CA THR A 20 13.75 -10.21 -10.90
C THR A 20 12.42 -9.46 -11.00
N PRO A 21 11.66 -9.31 -9.90
CA PRO A 21 10.43 -8.53 -9.94
C PRO A 21 10.74 -7.04 -10.13
N GLN A 22 10.05 -6.41 -11.07
CA GLN A 22 10.19 -4.98 -11.35
C GLN A 22 9.21 -4.14 -10.52
N VAL A 23 8.02 -4.69 -10.25
CA VAL A 23 6.94 -4.02 -9.53
C VAL A 23 6.59 -4.80 -8.27
N GLY A 24 6.55 -4.10 -7.15
CA GLY A 24 6.00 -4.58 -5.88
C GLY A 24 4.57 -4.11 -5.72
N LEU A 25 3.67 -5.02 -5.37
CA LEU A 25 2.27 -4.71 -5.08
C LEU A 25 2.03 -4.92 -3.59
N ILE A 26 1.53 -3.92 -2.87
CA ILE A 26 1.12 -4.04 -1.48
C ILE A 26 -0.41 -3.98 -1.44
N LEU A 27 -1.04 -5.14 -1.22
CA LEU A 27 -2.48 -5.29 -1.33
C LEU A 27 -3.14 -5.14 0.04
N GLY A 28 -4.03 -4.15 0.15
CA GLY A 28 -4.80 -3.88 1.37
C GLY A 28 -6.03 -4.76 1.52
N SER A 29 -6.77 -4.53 2.61
CA SER A 29 -7.99 -5.26 2.96
C SER A 29 -9.03 -5.27 1.83
N GLY A 30 -9.53 -6.45 1.48
CA GLY A 30 -10.47 -6.66 0.38
C GLY A 30 -9.86 -6.57 -1.03
N LEU A 31 -8.60 -6.16 -1.17
CA LEU A 31 -7.94 -5.96 -2.46
C LEU A 31 -6.94 -7.08 -2.80
N GLY A 32 -6.76 -8.05 -1.92
CA GLY A 32 -5.85 -9.19 -2.07
C GLY A 32 -6.12 -10.09 -3.28
N VAL A 33 -7.34 -10.05 -3.80
CA VAL A 33 -7.76 -10.80 -5.00
C VAL A 33 -6.94 -10.48 -6.26
N LEU A 34 -6.25 -9.34 -6.33
CA LEU A 34 -5.35 -9.04 -7.43
C LEU A 34 -4.20 -10.05 -7.54
N ALA A 35 -3.77 -10.63 -6.42
CA ALA A 35 -2.70 -11.63 -6.42
C ALA A 35 -3.13 -12.93 -7.12
N ASP A 36 -4.44 -13.23 -7.16
CA ASP A 36 -4.99 -14.42 -7.84
C ASP A 36 -4.94 -14.28 -9.38
N GLU A 37 -4.75 -13.05 -9.88
CA GLU A 37 -4.58 -12.74 -11.30
C GLU A 37 -3.13 -12.86 -11.80
N ILE A 38 -2.18 -13.16 -10.90
CA ILE A 38 -0.77 -13.32 -11.26
C ILE A 38 -0.56 -14.66 -11.95
N GLU A 39 -0.04 -14.62 -13.17
CA GLU A 39 0.24 -15.78 -13.99
C GLU A 39 1.57 -16.44 -13.54
N ASN A 40 1.67 -17.77 -13.67
CA ASN A 40 2.82 -18.57 -13.25
C ASN A 40 3.21 -18.30 -11.78
N ALA A 41 2.21 -18.17 -10.93
CA ALA A 41 2.37 -17.73 -9.55
C ALA A 41 3.20 -18.72 -8.71
N VAL A 42 4.18 -18.17 -8.01
CA VAL A 42 4.91 -18.85 -6.92
C VAL A 42 4.54 -18.16 -5.63
N THR A 43 3.90 -18.89 -4.73
CA THR A 43 3.42 -18.39 -3.45
C THR A 43 4.34 -18.81 -2.33
N VAL A 44 4.72 -17.86 -1.47
CA VAL A 44 5.57 -18.10 -0.30
C VAL A 44 4.89 -17.52 0.95
N PRO A 45 4.40 -18.36 1.89
CA PRO A 45 3.84 -17.90 3.15
C PRO A 45 4.83 -17.06 3.95
N TYR A 46 4.36 -15.99 4.61
CA TYR A 46 5.23 -15.13 5.44
C TYR A 46 5.94 -15.90 6.53
N SER A 47 5.28 -16.92 7.10
CA SER A 47 5.86 -17.78 8.14
C SER A 47 7.06 -18.62 7.69
N GLU A 48 7.25 -18.82 6.39
CA GLU A 48 8.40 -19.51 5.82
C GLU A 48 9.57 -18.58 5.51
N ILE A 49 9.30 -17.27 5.38
CA ILE A 49 10.33 -16.31 5.02
C ILE A 49 11.10 -15.89 6.27
N PRO A 50 12.42 -16.07 6.31
CA PRO A 50 13.22 -15.64 7.44
C PRO A 50 12.94 -14.17 7.81
N GLU A 51 12.79 -13.88 9.11
CA GLU A 51 12.64 -12.53 9.67
C GLU A 51 11.33 -11.79 9.32
N PHE A 52 10.48 -12.33 8.45
CA PHE A 52 9.18 -11.73 8.16
C PHE A 52 8.27 -11.76 9.39
N PRO A 53 7.47 -10.71 9.62
CA PRO A 53 6.37 -10.79 10.56
C PRO A 53 5.27 -11.72 10.03
N VAL A 54 4.34 -12.09 10.91
CA VAL A 54 3.16 -12.87 10.54
C VAL A 54 1.96 -11.94 10.56
N SER A 55 1.15 -11.90 9.50
CA SER A 55 -0.09 -11.13 9.48
C SER A 55 -1.13 -11.75 10.40
N THR A 56 -1.73 -10.93 11.26
CA THR A 56 -2.78 -11.32 12.21
C THR A 56 -4.15 -10.78 11.83
N VAL A 57 -4.23 -10.01 10.76
CA VAL A 57 -5.46 -9.35 10.30
C VAL A 57 -6.31 -10.34 9.54
N GLU A 58 -7.58 -10.45 9.93
CA GLU A 58 -8.56 -11.28 9.24
C GLU A 58 -8.73 -10.85 7.77
N GLY A 59 -8.82 -11.83 6.86
CA GLY A 59 -8.90 -11.59 5.42
C GLY A 59 -7.56 -11.35 4.72
N HIS A 60 -6.44 -11.34 5.45
CA HIS A 60 -5.10 -11.34 4.86
C HIS A 60 -4.58 -12.76 4.67
N ALA A 61 -4.21 -13.13 3.44
CA ALA A 61 -3.66 -14.47 3.15
C ALA A 61 -2.28 -14.69 3.79
N GLY A 62 -1.52 -13.62 4.07
CA GLY A 62 -0.25 -13.69 4.77
C GLY A 62 0.88 -14.31 3.94
N GLN A 63 1.00 -13.92 2.68
CA GLN A 63 1.96 -14.51 1.74
C GLN A 63 2.49 -13.50 0.72
N LEU A 64 3.68 -13.81 0.16
CA LEU A 64 4.16 -13.21 -1.07
C LEU A 64 3.74 -14.07 -2.26
N VAL A 65 3.29 -13.41 -3.32
CA VAL A 65 2.97 -14.06 -4.61
C VAL A 65 3.85 -13.44 -5.68
N PHE A 66 4.70 -14.25 -6.28
CA PHE A 66 5.59 -13.88 -7.39
C PHE A 66 5.01 -14.39 -8.70
N GLY A 67 5.28 -13.72 -9.79
CA GLY A 67 4.91 -14.17 -11.12
C GLY A 67 4.78 -13.03 -12.11
N THR A 68 3.93 -13.21 -13.11
CA THR A 68 3.72 -12.24 -14.18
C THR A 68 2.32 -11.64 -14.10
N LEU A 69 2.20 -10.33 -14.12
CA LEU A 69 0.93 -9.62 -14.23
C LEU A 69 0.98 -8.73 -15.46
N GLN A 70 0.13 -9.01 -16.47
CA GLN A 70 0.09 -8.26 -17.74
C GLN A 70 1.46 -8.19 -18.47
N GLY A 71 2.27 -9.24 -18.34
CA GLY A 71 3.60 -9.32 -18.95
C GLY A 71 4.71 -8.57 -18.20
N VAL A 72 4.45 -8.17 -16.95
CA VAL A 72 5.43 -7.56 -16.04
C VAL A 72 5.70 -8.52 -14.89
N THR A 73 6.98 -8.78 -14.56
CA THR A 73 7.36 -9.59 -13.41
C THR A 73 7.09 -8.82 -12.12
N VAL A 74 6.25 -9.36 -11.25
CA VAL A 74 5.77 -8.72 -10.03
C VAL A 74 6.02 -9.56 -8.79
N VAL A 75 6.05 -8.91 -7.64
CA VAL A 75 5.88 -9.55 -6.32
C VAL A 75 4.74 -8.84 -5.59
N ALA A 76 3.75 -9.59 -5.13
CA ALA A 76 2.60 -9.06 -4.41
C ALA A 76 2.62 -9.51 -2.94
N MET A 77 2.43 -8.57 -2.03
CA MET A 77 2.03 -8.84 -0.66
C MET A 77 0.51 -9.06 -0.64
N GLN A 78 0.07 -10.29 -0.49
CA GLN A 78 -1.35 -10.63 -0.30
C GLN A 78 -1.68 -10.54 1.19
N GLY A 79 -1.90 -9.32 1.64
CA GLY A 79 -1.97 -8.90 3.03
C GLY A 79 -0.72 -8.09 3.43
N ARG A 80 -0.89 -7.22 4.40
CA ARG A 80 0.16 -6.34 4.92
C ARG A 80 0.25 -6.38 6.43
N PHE A 81 1.26 -5.73 6.99
CA PHE A 81 1.43 -5.56 8.42
C PHE A 81 1.03 -4.16 8.85
N HIS A 82 0.44 -4.06 10.04
CA HIS A 82 0.01 -2.78 10.59
C HIS A 82 0.67 -2.52 11.95
N PHE A 83 0.85 -1.24 12.24
CA PHE A 83 1.43 -0.83 13.52
C PHE A 83 0.58 -1.27 14.72
N TYR A 84 -0.76 -1.26 14.56
CA TYR A 84 -1.67 -1.70 15.62
C TYR A 84 -1.61 -3.22 15.94
N GLU A 85 -0.95 -4.02 15.11
CA GLU A 85 -0.69 -5.44 15.41
C GLU A 85 0.41 -5.62 16.48
N GLY A 86 1.03 -4.50 16.95
CA GLY A 86 2.08 -4.51 17.97
C GLY A 86 3.49 -4.61 17.41
N TYR A 87 3.65 -4.59 16.07
CA TYR A 87 4.96 -4.53 15.42
C TYR A 87 5.53 -3.11 15.48
N ASP A 88 6.84 -2.99 15.67
CA ASP A 88 7.53 -1.72 15.45
C ASP A 88 7.52 -1.31 13.96
N MET A 89 7.75 -0.03 13.69
CA MET A 89 7.70 0.52 12.34
C MET A 89 8.74 -0.10 11.39
N GLN A 90 9.88 -0.56 11.90
CA GLN A 90 10.89 -1.24 11.10
C GLN A 90 10.40 -2.61 10.65
N LYS A 91 9.70 -3.33 11.54
CA LYS A 91 9.12 -4.63 11.24
C LYS A 91 7.94 -4.51 10.25
N VAL A 92 7.05 -3.51 10.45
CA VAL A 92 5.94 -3.20 9.51
C VAL A 92 6.46 -2.98 8.09
N THR A 93 7.60 -2.28 7.95
CA THR A 93 8.15 -1.89 6.66
C THR A 93 9.25 -2.82 6.14
N PHE A 94 9.59 -3.86 6.87
CA PHE A 94 10.62 -4.84 6.49
C PHE A 94 10.40 -5.44 5.09
N PRO A 95 9.18 -5.84 4.69
CA PRO A 95 8.93 -6.37 3.35
C PRO A 95 9.30 -5.40 2.23
N VAL A 96 9.12 -4.10 2.42
CA VAL A 96 9.47 -3.09 1.42
C VAL A 96 10.99 -3.06 1.17
N ARG A 97 11.79 -3.24 2.24
CA ARG A 97 13.25 -3.37 2.12
C ARG A 97 13.64 -4.64 1.38
N VAL A 98 12.97 -5.75 1.68
CA VAL A 98 13.20 -7.03 0.98
C VAL A 98 12.82 -6.91 -0.50
N MET A 99 11.69 -6.27 -0.84
CA MET A 99 11.31 -5.99 -2.24
C MET A 99 12.41 -5.21 -2.97
N LYS A 100 12.98 -4.18 -2.33
CA LYS A 100 14.11 -3.43 -2.91
C LYS A 100 15.31 -4.32 -3.18
N GLU A 101 15.69 -5.19 -2.25
CA GLU A 101 16.82 -6.14 -2.38
C GLU A 101 16.56 -7.22 -3.45
N LEU A 102 15.30 -7.54 -3.73
CA LEU A 102 14.86 -8.39 -4.83
C LEU A 102 14.96 -7.73 -6.20
N GLY A 103 15.11 -6.39 -6.26
CA GLY A 103 15.23 -5.64 -7.50
C GLY A 103 14.01 -4.79 -7.86
N VAL A 104 12.99 -4.74 -7.01
CA VAL A 104 11.80 -3.89 -7.23
C VAL A 104 12.20 -2.42 -7.36
N VAL A 105 11.73 -1.77 -8.41
CA VAL A 105 11.99 -0.35 -8.70
C VAL A 105 10.74 0.52 -8.53
N THR A 106 9.57 -0.08 -8.58
CA THR A 106 8.28 0.62 -8.41
C THR A 106 7.39 -0.14 -7.43
N VAL A 107 6.78 0.56 -6.49
CA VAL A 107 5.79 0.01 -5.57
C VAL A 107 4.43 0.61 -5.87
N VAL A 108 3.43 -0.24 -6.06
CA VAL A 108 2.01 0.14 -6.06
C VAL A 108 1.44 -0.26 -4.71
N VAL A 109 1.09 0.71 -3.89
CA VAL A 109 0.50 0.49 -2.58
C VAL A 109 -0.99 0.76 -2.62
N THR A 110 -1.78 -0.22 -2.18
CA THR A 110 -3.24 -0.10 -2.14
C THR A 110 -3.77 -0.24 -0.73
N ASN A 111 -4.91 0.38 -0.45
CA ASN A 111 -5.56 0.30 0.85
C ASN A 111 -7.07 0.50 0.71
N ALA A 112 -7.81 0.10 1.74
CA ALA A 112 -9.14 0.59 2.04
C ALA A 112 -9.00 1.79 3.00
N ALA A 113 -9.76 2.84 2.79
CA ALA A 113 -9.69 4.08 3.56
C ALA A 113 -11.07 4.69 3.81
N GLY A 114 -11.22 5.38 4.93
CA GLY A 114 -12.39 6.19 5.21
C GLY A 114 -12.32 7.54 4.47
N GLY A 115 -13.38 7.92 3.76
CA GLY A 115 -13.49 9.22 3.10
C GLY A 115 -13.64 10.35 4.11
N VAL A 116 -12.71 11.29 4.12
CA VAL A 116 -12.73 12.51 4.95
C VAL A 116 -13.28 13.68 4.14
N ASN A 117 -12.97 13.72 2.85
CA ASN A 117 -13.53 14.68 1.90
C ASN A 117 -14.99 14.36 1.62
N THR A 118 -15.87 15.33 1.88
CA THR A 118 -17.33 15.19 1.76
C THR A 118 -17.84 15.11 0.32
N SER A 119 -16.97 15.34 -0.67
CA SER A 119 -17.30 15.13 -2.08
C SER A 119 -17.03 13.70 -2.57
N PHE A 120 -16.40 12.87 -1.74
CA PHE A 120 -16.16 11.48 -2.04
C PHE A 120 -17.36 10.61 -1.65
N GLU A 121 -17.44 9.45 -2.30
CA GLU A 121 -18.49 8.46 -2.02
C GLU A 121 -17.86 7.07 -1.78
N PRO A 122 -18.50 6.22 -0.95
CA PRO A 122 -18.06 4.83 -0.80
C PRO A 122 -18.05 4.10 -2.15
N GLY A 123 -16.88 3.57 -2.49
CA GLY A 123 -16.61 2.95 -3.78
C GLY A 123 -15.73 3.79 -4.72
N ASP A 124 -15.49 5.06 -4.42
CA ASP A 124 -14.52 5.84 -5.17
C ASP A 124 -13.11 5.24 -5.05
N LEU A 125 -12.38 5.24 -6.14
CA LEU A 125 -10.94 4.96 -6.17
C LEU A 125 -10.19 6.29 -6.17
N MET A 126 -9.30 6.50 -5.18
CA MET A 126 -8.52 7.73 -5.03
C MET A 126 -7.05 7.46 -5.31
N LEU A 127 -6.47 8.18 -6.27
CA LEU A 127 -5.02 8.27 -6.44
C LEU A 127 -4.45 9.15 -5.33
N ILE A 128 -3.51 8.62 -4.55
CA ILE A 128 -2.89 9.38 -3.47
C ILE A 128 -1.87 10.35 -4.06
N SER A 129 -2.11 11.64 -3.87
CA SER A 129 -1.20 12.71 -4.34
C SER A 129 -0.12 13.04 -3.31
N ASP A 130 -0.47 12.95 -2.03
CA ASP A 130 0.41 13.23 -0.89
C ASP A 130 -0.13 12.54 0.37
N HIS A 131 0.59 12.63 1.49
CA HIS A 131 0.11 12.10 2.75
C HIS A 131 0.44 13.00 3.95
N ILE A 132 -0.34 12.83 5.01
CA ILE A 132 -0.05 13.34 6.34
C ILE A 132 0.30 12.16 7.23
N ASN A 133 1.53 12.13 7.75
CA ASN A 133 1.93 11.13 8.76
C ASN A 133 1.45 11.58 10.15
N PHE A 134 0.27 11.12 10.55
CA PHE A 134 -0.32 11.41 11.86
C PHE A 134 -0.13 10.26 12.87
N MET A 135 0.80 9.32 12.57
CA MET A 135 1.04 8.12 13.40
C MET A 135 1.91 8.39 14.63
N GLY A 136 2.43 9.62 14.80
CA GLY A 136 3.30 9.96 15.93
C GLY A 136 4.66 9.26 15.92
N THR A 137 5.02 8.56 14.84
CA THR A 137 6.27 7.82 14.69
C THR A 137 6.69 7.78 13.21
N ASN A 138 7.92 7.28 12.93
CA ASN A 138 8.46 7.20 11.57
C ASN A 138 9.40 5.99 11.47
N PRO A 139 9.32 5.17 10.40
CA PRO A 139 10.15 3.98 10.24
C PRO A 139 11.65 4.26 10.11
N LEU A 140 12.05 5.51 9.87
CA LEU A 140 13.44 5.93 9.74
C LEU A 140 14.07 6.44 11.06
N ILE A 141 13.32 6.43 12.16
CA ILE A 141 13.86 6.80 13.48
C ILE A 141 14.93 5.77 13.88
N GLY A 142 16.09 6.29 14.31
CA GLY A 142 17.25 5.50 14.71
C GLY A 142 18.46 5.73 13.81
N PRO A 143 19.51 4.90 13.91
CA PRO A 143 20.70 4.98 13.06
C PRO A 143 20.35 4.79 11.57
N ASN A 144 20.97 5.58 10.71
CA ASN A 144 20.82 5.44 9.27
C ASN A 144 21.95 4.56 8.69
N ASP A 145 21.58 3.69 7.78
CA ASP A 145 22.51 2.98 6.90
C ASP A 145 22.48 3.68 5.52
N SER A 146 23.59 4.31 5.13
CA SER A 146 23.70 5.09 3.89
C SER A 146 23.56 4.25 2.62
N GLU A 147 23.79 2.93 2.71
CA GLU A 147 23.59 2.02 1.57
C GLU A 147 22.10 1.68 1.36
N MET A 148 21.27 1.86 2.38
CA MET A 148 19.82 1.71 2.26
C MET A 148 19.09 3.01 1.86
N GLY A 149 19.79 4.15 1.93
CA GLY A 149 19.27 5.46 1.56
C GLY A 149 19.84 6.61 2.37
N VAL A 150 19.54 7.85 1.95
CA VAL A 150 20.03 9.07 2.58
C VAL A 150 19.38 9.27 3.97
N ARG A 151 20.10 9.93 4.89
CA ARG A 151 19.57 10.18 6.25
C ARG A 151 18.28 11.00 6.26
N PHE A 152 18.17 11.97 5.34
CA PHE A 152 17.04 12.87 5.21
C PHE A 152 16.49 12.80 3.79
N PRO A 153 15.59 11.83 3.49
CA PRO A 153 14.99 11.71 2.17
C PRO A 153 14.04 12.87 1.88
N ASP A 154 14.08 13.37 0.65
CA ASP A 154 13.10 14.32 0.17
C ASP A 154 11.74 13.64 -0.04
N MET A 155 10.70 14.18 0.58
CA MET A 155 9.32 13.71 0.51
C MET A 155 8.40 14.64 -0.28
N SER A 156 8.94 15.68 -0.95
CA SER A 156 8.14 16.66 -1.70
C SER A 156 7.33 16.02 -2.83
N THR A 157 7.77 14.88 -3.35
CA THR A 157 7.09 14.10 -4.38
C THR A 157 7.05 12.62 -3.99
N SER A 158 6.50 12.32 -2.81
CA SER A 158 6.44 10.98 -2.26
C SER A 158 5.72 9.98 -3.16
N TYR A 159 4.70 10.44 -3.83
CA TYR A 159 3.96 9.70 -4.87
C TYR A 159 4.39 10.22 -6.24
N THR A 160 4.94 9.33 -7.05
CA THR A 160 5.59 9.67 -8.33
C THR A 160 4.59 10.31 -9.31
N VAL A 161 4.87 11.54 -9.72
CA VAL A 161 3.95 12.35 -10.56
C VAL A 161 3.63 11.63 -11.87
N GLU A 162 4.64 11.12 -12.56
CA GLU A 162 4.48 10.43 -13.84
C GLU A 162 3.60 9.18 -13.73
N LEU A 163 3.69 8.46 -12.60
CA LEU A 163 2.83 7.30 -12.35
C LEU A 163 1.39 7.70 -12.07
N ARG A 164 1.18 8.82 -11.36
CA ARG A 164 -0.18 9.34 -11.10
C ARG A 164 -0.84 9.83 -12.40
N GLU A 165 -0.13 10.58 -13.23
CA GLU A 165 -0.65 11.05 -14.51
C GLU A 165 -0.96 9.87 -15.46
N MET A 166 -0.06 8.86 -15.52
CA MET A 166 -0.33 7.62 -16.24
C MET A 166 -1.58 6.91 -15.71
N ALA A 167 -1.75 6.81 -14.40
CA ALA A 167 -2.90 6.16 -13.79
C ALA A 167 -4.22 6.91 -14.09
N LYS A 168 -4.20 8.25 -14.12
CA LYS A 168 -5.35 9.08 -14.54
C LYS A 168 -5.73 8.80 -16.00
N GLN A 169 -4.74 8.74 -16.90
CA GLN A 169 -5.00 8.44 -18.32
C GLN A 169 -5.58 7.04 -18.49
N VAL A 170 -5.01 6.04 -17.82
CA VAL A 170 -5.52 4.65 -17.83
C VAL A 170 -6.96 4.60 -17.31
N ALA A 171 -7.26 5.31 -16.22
CA ALA A 171 -8.61 5.38 -15.67
C ALA A 171 -9.61 5.99 -16.68
N ALA A 172 -9.20 7.07 -17.35
CA ALA A 172 -10.01 7.73 -18.38
C ALA A 172 -10.28 6.78 -19.58
N ASP A 173 -9.27 6.07 -20.05
CA ASP A 173 -9.38 5.11 -21.14
C ASP A 173 -10.32 3.94 -20.81
N LEU A 174 -10.39 3.57 -19.52
CA LEU A 174 -11.28 2.52 -19.02
C LEU A 174 -12.67 3.05 -18.61
N ASN A 175 -12.92 4.36 -18.70
CA ASN A 175 -14.10 5.03 -18.17
C ASN A 175 -14.32 4.78 -16.66
N ILE A 176 -13.23 4.66 -15.90
CA ILE A 176 -13.25 4.54 -14.45
C ILE A 176 -13.03 5.93 -13.85
N LYS A 177 -14.02 6.43 -13.09
CA LYS A 177 -13.86 7.66 -12.32
C LYS A 177 -12.85 7.44 -11.21
N VAL A 178 -11.85 8.29 -11.12
CA VAL A 178 -10.89 8.32 -10.01
C VAL A 178 -10.90 9.70 -9.36
N GLN A 179 -10.72 9.71 -8.04
CA GLN A 179 -10.44 10.90 -7.26
C GLN A 179 -8.93 11.09 -7.14
N GLU A 180 -8.50 12.25 -6.68
CA GLU A 180 -7.11 12.48 -6.25
C GLU A 180 -7.16 13.21 -4.90
N GLY A 181 -6.26 12.84 -3.97
CA GLY A 181 -6.31 13.46 -2.65
C GLY A 181 -5.16 13.05 -1.73
N VAL A 182 -5.19 13.63 -0.54
CA VAL A 182 -4.22 13.45 0.54
C VAL A 182 -4.68 12.35 1.49
N TYR A 183 -3.83 11.35 1.69
CA TYR A 183 -4.08 10.26 2.62
C TYR A 183 -3.50 10.57 4.00
N VAL A 184 -4.31 10.43 5.06
CA VAL A 184 -3.85 10.58 6.45
C VAL A 184 -3.59 9.21 7.06
N GLY A 185 -2.35 8.97 7.49
CA GLY A 185 -1.98 7.74 8.21
C GLY A 185 -2.16 7.90 9.70
N MET A 186 -3.01 7.06 10.31
CA MET A 186 -3.27 6.95 11.74
C MET A 186 -2.73 5.61 12.27
N THR A 187 -2.51 5.51 13.56
CA THR A 187 -2.04 4.26 14.18
C THR A 187 -3.12 3.18 14.28
N GLY A 188 -4.37 3.56 14.46
CA GLY A 188 -5.41 2.62 14.90
C GLY A 188 -5.13 2.06 16.32
N PRO A 189 -5.79 0.98 16.78
CA PRO A 189 -6.80 0.18 16.07
C PRO A 189 -8.21 0.76 16.08
N VAL A 190 -8.46 1.85 16.83
CA VAL A 190 -9.78 2.49 16.88
C VAL A 190 -9.99 3.35 15.64
N TYR A 191 -11.22 3.40 15.15
CA TYR A 191 -11.62 4.43 14.20
C TYR A 191 -11.60 5.80 14.87
N GLU A 192 -11.42 6.84 14.07
CA GLU A 192 -11.37 8.22 14.51
C GLU A 192 -12.72 8.68 15.08
N THR A 193 -12.68 9.62 16.02
CA THR A 193 -13.87 10.32 16.47
C THR A 193 -14.33 11.35 15.42
N PRO A 194 -15.61 11.78 15.41
CA PRO A 194 -16.08 12.86 14.53
C PRO A 194 -15.28 14.17 14.68
N ALA A 195 -14.73 14.45 15.87
CA ALA A 195 -13.89 15.63 16.10
C ALA A 195 -12.51 15.49 15.42
N GLU A 196 -11.91 14.31 15.52
CA GLU A 196 -10.67 14.01 14.82
C GLU A 196 -10.84 14.09 13.30
N ILE A 197 -11.95 13.57 12.75
CA ILE A 197 -12.24 13.66 11.30
C ILE A 197 -12.40 15.12 10.85
N ARG A 198 -13.09 15.97 11.62
CA ARG A 198 -13.15 17.41 11.32
C ARG A 198 -11.79 18.09 11.35
N MET A 199 -10.93 17.70 12.32
CA MET A 199 -9.54 18.18 12.40
C MET A 199 -8.74 17.75 11.18
N LEU A 200 -8.75 16.46 10.81
CA LEU A 200 -8.02 15.94 9.66
C LEU A 200 -8.43 16.63 8.36
N ARG A 201 -9.74 16.88 8.18
CA ARG A 201 -10.24 17.65 7.02
C ARG A 201 -9.72 19.09 7.01
N THR A 202 -9.69 19.74 8.17
CA THR A 202 -9.14 21.10 8.31
C THR A 202 -7.64 21.15 7.98
N LEU A 203 -6.90 20.07 8.25
CA LEU A 203 -5.49 19.91 7.90
C LEU A 203 -5.25 19.56 6.42
N GLY A 204 -6.31 19.35 5.65
CA GLY A 204 -6.23 19.06 4.23
C GLY A 204 -6.21 17.56 3.89
N GLY A 205 -6.60 16.68 4.81
CA GLY A 205 -6.76 15.24 4.54
C GLY A 205 -8.05 14.96 3.79
N ASP A 206 -7.99 14.08 2.79
CA ASP A 206 -9.11 13.63 1.96
C ASP A 206 -9.57 12.20 2.30
N ALA A 207 -8.65 11.36 2.73
CA ALA A 207 -8.93 10.00 3.17
C ALA A 207 -8.08 9.65 4.40
N VAL A 208 -8.56 8.71 5.22
CA VAL A 208 -7.86 8.28 6.44
C VAL A 208 -7.79 6.76 6.52
N GLY A 209 -6.67 6.24 7.03
CA GLY A 209 -6.50 4.82 7.29
C GLY A 209 -5.27 4.53 8.15
N MET A 210 -5.01 3.25 8.39
CA MET A 210 -4.05 2.79 9.42
C MET A 210 -2.81 2.12 8.81
N SER A 211 -2.42 2.49 7.56
CA SER A 211 -1.35 1.84 6.80
C SER A 211 -0.64 2.82 5.88
N THR A 212 0.05 2.30 4.86
CA THR A 212 0.51 3.02 3.65
C THR A 212 1.65 4.00 3.88
N VAL A 213 1.50 4.96 4.80
CA VAL A 213 2.50 6.01 5.03
C VAL A 213 3.87 5.44 5.39
N PRO A 214 4.00 4.46 6.30
CA PRO A 214 5.30 3.86 6.63
C PRO A 214 5.96 3.19 5.43
N GLU A 215 5.19 2.43 4.63
CA GLU A 215 5.70 1.74 3.43
C GLU A 215 6.16 2.74 2.38
N VAL A 216 5.42 3.82 2.17
CA VAL A 216 5.79 4.89 1.23
C VAL A 216 7.08 5.60 1.67
N ILE A 217 7.21 5.93 2.96
CA ILE A 217 8.43 6.54 3.51
C ILE A 217 9.65 5.65 3.23
N VAL A 218 9.55 4.34 3.49
CA VAL A 218 10.66 3.40 3.28
C VAL A 218 10.93 3.17 1.80
N ALA A 219 9.92 3.09 0.95
CA ALA A 219 10.06 2.97 -0.49
C ALA A 219 10.82 4.17 -1.08
N ARG A 220 10.42 5.39 -0.67
CA ARG A 220 11.09 6.63 -1.11
C ARG A 220 12.52 6.73 -0.58
N HIS A 221 12.74 6.38 0.69
CA HIS A 221 14.10 6.31 1.26
C HIS A 221 15.00 5.34 0.46
N ALA A 222 14.46 4.23 -0.03
CA ALA A 222 15.18 3.25 -0.85
C ALA A 222 15.26 3.62 -2.34
N GLY A 223 14.80 4.81 -2.74
CA GLY A 223 14.86 5.30 -4.13
C GLY A 223 13.87 4.61 -5.08
N MET A 224 12.80 4.00 -4.57
CA MET A 224 11.75 3.41 -5.40
C MET A 224 10.72 4.46 -5.83
N LYS A 225 10.13 4.26 -7.00
CA LYS A 225 8.93 4.99 -7.44
C LYS A 225 7.71 4.45 -6.68
N VAL A 226 6.73 5.31 -6.41
CA VAL A 226 5.53 4.93 -5.65
C VAL A 226 4.28 5.44 -6.34
N LEU A 227 3.29 4.55 -6.47
CA LEU A 227 1.90 4.88 -6.78
C LEU A 227 1.02 4.41 -5.63
N GLY A 228 0.18 5.29 -5.08
CA GLY A 228 -0.78 4.96 -4.04
C GLY A 228 -2.21 4.99 -4.59
N ILE A 229 -3.01 3.97 -4.26
CA ILE A 229 -4.43 3.89 -4.63
C ILE A 229 -5.22 3.49 -3.39
N SER A 230 -6.15 4.36 -2.98
CA SER A 230 -7.12 4.06 -1.92
C SER A 230 -8.47 3.67 -2.52
N CYS A 231 -9.09 2.63 -1.98
CA CYS A 231 -10.52 2.40 -2.13
C CYS A 231 -11.21 3.12 -0.98
N ILE A 232 -12.07 4.09 -1.26
CA ILE A 232 -12.91 4.72 -0.24
C ILE A 232 -13.99 3.71 0.15
N SER A 233 -13.75 2.97 1.22
CA SER A 233 -14.61 1.86 1.62
C SER A 233 -15.86 2.30 2.36
N ASN A 234 -15.76 3.42 3.05
CA ASN A 234 -16.81 4.03 3.85
C ASN A 234 -16.53 5.52 3.98
N MET A 235 -17.49 6.32 4.39
CA MET A 235 -17.21 7.67 4.85
C MET A 235 -16.73 7.63 6.30
N ALA A 236 -15.75 8.48 6.64
CA ALA A 236 -15.18 8.54 7.97
C ALA A 236 -16.22 9.02 9.03
N ALA A 237 -15.90 8.80 10.30
CA ALA A 237 -16.83 9.06 11.42
C ALA A 237 -17.44 10.47 11.41
N GLY A 238 -18.76 10.55 11.61
CA GLY A 238 -19.51 11.81 11.70
C GLY A 238 -19.69 12.57 10.39
N ILE A 239 -19.42 11.94 9.25
CA ILE A 239 -19.80 12.46 7.92
C ILE A 239 -21.18 11.98 7.54
N LEU A 240 -21.46 10.69 7.71
CA LEU A 240 -22.79 10.13 7.62
C LEU A 240 -23.36 9.90 9.04
N ASP A 241 -24.67 9.95 9.17
CA ASP A 241 -25.36 9.76 10.46
C ASP A 241 -25.59 8.25 10.75
N GLN A 242 -24.48 7.50 10.76
CA GLN A 242 -24.48 6.05 11.05
C GLN A 242 -23.15 5.64 11.72
N PRO A 243 -23.16 4.59 12.56
CA PRO A 243 -21.93 4.01 13.09
C PRO A 243 -21.10 3.34 11.99
N LEU A 244 -19.79 3.23 12.21
CA LEU A 244 -18.87 2.54 11.30
C LEU A 244 -18.80 1.05 11.63
N HIS A 245 -18.86 0.20 10.61
CA HIS A 245 -18.70 -1.25 10.73
C HIS A 245 -17.67 -1.78 9.73
N HIS A 246 -16.86 -2.73 10.16
CA HIS A 246 -15.85 -3.34 9.28
C HIS A 246 -16.47 -4.07 8.07
N ASP A 247 -17.68 -4.58 8.21
CA ASP A 247 -18.42 -5.24 7.14
C ASP A 247 -18.65 -4.31 5.93
N GLU A 248 -18.84 -3.00 6.15
CA GLU A 248 -18.98 -2.00 5.08
C GLU A 248 -17.72 -1.94 4.20
N VAL A 249 -16.55 -2.15 4.79
CA VAL A 249 -15.28 -2.19 4.06
C VAL A 249 -15.28 -3.37 3.10
N ILE A 250 -15.68 -4.55 3.56
CA ILE A 250 -15.71 -5.78 2.77
C ILE A 250 -16.73 -5.66 1.63
N GLU A 251 -17.95 -5.22 1.93
CA GLU A 251 -19.03 -5.06 0.95
C GLU A 251 -18.66 -4.05 -0.14
N THR A 252 -18.11 -2.91 0.25
CA THR A 252 -17.73 -1.86 -0.69
C THR A 252 -16.57 -2.28 -1.58
N THR A 253 -15.53 -2.91 -1.01
CA THR A 253 -14.38 -3.40 -1.79
C THR A 253 -14.80 -4.49 -2.78
N GLU A 254 -15.72 -5.38 -2.42
CA GLU A 254 -16.27 -6.38 -3.33
C GLU A 254 -17.06 -5.74 -4.48
N ARG A 255 -17.88 -4.72 -4.18
CA ARG A 255 -18.65 -3.98 -5.20
C ARG A 255 -17.77 -3.30 -6.25
N VAL A 256 -16.61 -2.75 -5.87
CA VAL A 256 -15.71 -2.03 -6.80
C VAL A 256 -14.56 -2.89 -7.32
N LYS A 257 -14.47 -4.13 -6.91
CA LYS A 257 -13.42 -5.09 -7.24
C LYS A 257 -13.10 -5.13 -8.74
N ALA A 258 -14.12 -5.21 -9.59
CA ALA A 258 -13.92 -5.28 -11.03
C ALA A 258 -13.19 -4.04 -11.59
N ASN A 259 -13.59 -2.86 -11.17
CA ASN A 259 -12.95 -1.59 -11.57
C ASN A 259 -11.53 -1.49 -11.01
N PHE A 260 -11.33 -1.88 -9.75
CA PHE A 260 -10.01 -1.89 -9.12
C PHE A 260 -9.05 -2.83 -9.86
N LEU A 261 -9.46 -4.08 -10.14
CA LEU A 261 -8.64 -5.05 -10.88
C LEU A 261 -8.32 -4.55 -12.28
N ALA A 262 -9.32 -4.02 -13.01
CA ALA A 262 -9.12 -3.49 -14.35
C ALA A 262 -8.11 -2.34 -14.35
N LEU A 263 -8.27 -1.39 -13.41
CA LEU A 263 -7.39 -0.23 -13.29
C LEU A 263 -5.95 -0.64 -12.97
N VAL A 264 -5.73 -1.45 -11.92
CA VAL A 264 -4.37 -1.80 -11.49
C VAL A 264 -3.68 -2.67 -12.53
N LYS A 265 -4.37 -3.64 -13.14
CA LYS A 265 -3.81 -4.45 -14.24
C LYS A 265 -3.38 -3.59 -15.43
N ALA A 266 -4.21 -2.64 -15.84
CA ALA A 266 -3.88 -1.76 -16.95
C ALA A 266 -2.72 -0.81 -16.61
N ILE A 267 -2.64 -0.31 -15.37
CA ILE A 267 -1.51 0.48 -14.87
C ILE A 267 -0.22 -0.35 -14.90
N VAL A 268 -0.23 -1.58 -14.36
CA VAL A 268 0.95 -2.45 -14.35
C VAL A 268 1.41 -2.76 -15.78
N LYS A 269 0.48 -2.97 -16.71
CA LYS A 269 0.80 -3.17 -18.14
C LYS A 269 1.60 -2.01 -18.74
N GLN A 270 1.33 -0.77 -18.32
CA GLN A 270 2.07 0.41 -18.80
C GLN A 270 3.47 0.54 -18.15
N MET A 271 3.74 -0.20 -17.08
CA MET A 271 5.05 -0.23 -16.42
C MET A 271 6.03 -1.22 -17.07
N LYS A 272 5.63 -1.86 -18.16
CA LYS A 272 6.50 -2.75 -18.93
C LYS A 272 7.64 -1.93 -19.54
N GLY A 273 8.86 -2.16 -19.03
CA GLY A 273 10.09 -1.50 -19.48
C GLY A 273 10.58 -2.01 -20.83
#